data_9ea6d1efe06cef1dd7c8562e71588fde
#
_entry.id   9ea6d1efe06cef1dd7c8562e71588fde
#
_cell.length_a   1.000
_cell.length_b   1.000
_cell.length_c   1.000
_cell.angle_alpha   90.00
_cell.angle_beta   90.00
_cell.angle_gamma   90.00
#
_symmetry.space_group_name_H-M   'P 1'
#
loop_
_entity.id
_entity.type
_entity.pdbx_description
1 polymer ?
#
loop_
_entity_poly.entity_id
_entity_poly.type
_entity_poly.pdbx_seq_one_letter_code
_entity_poly.pdbx_strand_id
1 'polypeptide(L)'
;MAGDVREEAFQQALVQAAVARFGKLDIAFNNAGIIGEAGPSTAVSAQGFADTVAVNLTAAFLAAKHQIPEMVKQGGGSAIFTSTFVGYSFSFPGVAAYAASKSGLIGLTQALAAEFGPQQVRVNAILPGAVETDMFRTMNDSADKQAFISGLHALKRVASPEEIARSVLYLASDDASFVTGTASLLDGGISITRS
;
A
#
# COMPACT_ATOMS: atom_id res chain seq x y z
N MET A 1 -16.50 1.77 11.02
CA MET A 1 -16.87 0.33 10.87
C MET A 1 -15.60 -0.48 11.10
N ALA A 2 -15.64 -1.51 11.94
CA ALA A 2 -14.53 -2.44 12.17
C ALA A 2 -14.86 -3.78 11.50
N GLY A 3 -13.85 -4.47 10.92
CA GLY A 3 -14.03 -5.76 10.26
C GLY A 3 -12.73 -6.30 9.67
N ASP A 4 -12.80 -7.49 9.10
CA ASP A 4 -11.64 -8.13 8.45
C ASP A 4 -11.59 -7.72 6.97
N VAL A 5 -10.48 -7.12 6.55
CA VAL A 5 -10.29 -6.68 5.17
C VAL A 5 -10.27 -7.83 4.15
N ARG A 6 -10.05 -9.07 4.59
CA ARG A 6 -10.07 -10.27 3.75
C ARG A 6 -11.49 -10.67 3.32
N GLU A 7 -12.50 -10.22 4.08
CA GLU A 7 -13.90 -10.54 3.82
C GLU A 7 -14.48 -9.62 2.75
N GLU A 8 -14.86 -10.17 1.61
CA GLU A 8 -15.43 -9.38 0.51
C GLU A 8 -16.70 -8.63 0.94
N ALA A 9 -17.55 -9.28 1.76
CA ALA A 9 -18.75 -8.64 2.29
C ALA A 9 -18.46 -7.41 3.15
N PHE A 10 -17.34 -7.42 3.89
CA PHE A 10 -16.88 -6.25 4.64
C PHE A 10 -16.46 -5.10 3.72
N GLN A 11 -15.70 -5.39 2.65
CA GLN A 11 -15.29 -4.39 1.67
C GLN A 11 -16.50 -3.75 0.99
N GLN A 12 -17.47 -4.56 0.58
CA GLN A 12 -18.72 -4.09 0.01
C GLN A 12 -19.51 -3.20 0.99
N ALA A 13 -19.66 -3.64 2.25
CA ALA A 13 -20.38 -2.87 3.27
C ALA A 13 -19.70 -1.54 3.59
N LEU A 14 -18.35 -1.49 3.58
CA LEU A 14 -17.59 -0.27 3.81
C LEU A 14 -17.86 0.79 2.71
N VAL A 15 -17.85 0.36 1.45
CA VAL A 15 -18.15 1.24 0.31
C VAL A 15 -19.60 1.71 0.36
N GLN A 16 -20.55 0.79 0.62
CA GLN A 16 -21.97 1.14 0.75
C GLN A 16 -22.22 2.17 1.89
N ALA A 17 -21.52 2.00 3.03
CA ALA A 17 -21.62 2.93 4.14
C ALA A 17 -21.12 4.34 3.77
N ALA A 18 -20.00 4.42 3.02
CA ALA A 18 -19.47 5.70 2.54
C ALA A 18 -20.44 6.38 1.58
N VAL A 19 -20.96 5.66 0.59
CA VAL A 19 -21.91 6.18 -0.40
C VAL A 19 -23.24 6.59 0.27
N ALA A 20 -23.75 5.78 1.20
CA ALA A 20 -24.98 6.10 1.93
C ALA A 20 -24.84 7.38 2.78
N ARG A 21 -23.65 7.62 3.34
CA ARG A 21 -23.39 8.78 4.21
C ARG A 21 -23.05 10.06 3.46
N PHE A 22 -22.28 9.95 2.36
CA PHE A 22 -21.70 11.09 1.65
C PHE A 22 -22.24 11.26 0.22
N GLY A 23 -23.06 10.33 -0.26
CA GLY A 23 -23.64 10.34 -1.61
C GLY A 23 -22.72 9.85 -2.72
N LYS A 24 -21.41 9.72 -2.44
CA LYS A 24 -20.38 9.36 -3.43
C LYS A 24 -19.12 8.81 -2.78
N LEU A 25 -18.19 8.29 -3.62
CA LEU A 25 -16.86 7.85 -3.22
C LEU A 25 -15.81 8.46 -4.18
N ASP A 26 -15.18 9.55 -3.79
CA ASP A 26 -14.17 10.25 -4.61
C ASP A 26 -12.77 9.64 -4.47
N ILE A 27 -12.42 9.22 -3.25
CA ILE A 27 -11.06 8.80 -2.88
C ILE A 27 -11.13 7.51 -2.09
N ALA A 28 -10.26 6.57 -2.40
CA ALA A 28 -10.05 5.37 -1.62
C ALA A 28 -8.56 5.17 -1.32
N PHE A 29 -8.21 5.12 -0.03
CA PHE A 29 -6.85 4.82 0.42
C PHE A 29 -6.79 3.44 1.05
N ASN A 30 -6.22 2.49 0.31
CA ASN A 30 -6.10 1.09 0.68
C ASN A 30 -4.75 0.86 1.37
N ASN A 31 -4.72 1.05 2.70
CA ASN A 31 -3.49 1.06 3.50
C ASN A 31 -3.27 -0.22 4.34
N ALA A 32 -4.31 -1.01 4.59
CA ALA A 32 -4.22 -2.20 5.43
C ALA A 32 -3.11 -3.16 4.95
N GLY A 33 -2.34 -3.68 5.90
CA GLY A 33 -1.27 -4.63 5.59
C GLY A 33 -0.58 -5.18 6.82
N ILE A 34 0.06 -6.32 6.65
CA ILE A 34 0.84 -7.02 7.67
C ILE A 34 2.19 -7.46 7.10
N ILE A 35 3.17 -7.66 7.96
CA ILE A 35 4.44 -8.31 7.56
C ILE A 35 4.21 -9.80 7.28
N GLY A 36 3.28 -10.43 8.02
CA GLY A 36 3.01 -11.85 7.93
C GLY A 36 4.08 -12.71 8.58
N GLU A 37 4.12 -13.99 8.18
CA GLU A 37 5.13 -14.92 8.66
C GLU A 37 6.50 -14.57 8.07
N ALA A 38 7.44 -14.19 8.94
CA ALA A 38 8.81 -13.81 8.58
C ALA A 38 9.79 -14.92 8.95
N GLY A 39 10.90 -15.01 8.21
CA GLY A 39 11.95 -16.00 8.43
C GLY A 39 12.55 -16.51 7.12
N PRO A 40 13.47 -17.47 7.16
CA PRO A 40 14.00 -18.10 5.96
C PRO A 40 12.87 -18.59 5.05
N SER A 41 12.89 -18.26 3.77
CA SER A 41 11.80 -18.57 2.83
C SER A 41 11.46 -20.07 2.76
N THR A 42 12.44 -20.93 3.02
CA THR A 42 12.27 -22.39 3.09
C THR A 42 11.55 -22.87 4.35
N ALA A 43 11.41 -22.03 5.37
CA ALA A 43 10.72 -22.32 6.62
C ALA A 43 9.33 -21.64 6.72
N VAL A 44 9.04 -20.65 5.87
CA VAL A 44 7.72 -20.00 5.82
C VAL A 44 6.69 -21.03 5.38
N SER A 45 5.61 -21.17 6.16
CA SER A 45 4.54 -22.10 5.84
C SER A 45 3.72 -21.65 4.62
N ALA A 46 3.15 -22.60 3.89
CA ALA A 46 2.24 -22.28 2.78
C ALA A 46 1.03 -21.45 3.26
N GLN A 47 0.54 -21.73 4.47
CA GLN A 47 -0.56 -20.97 5.07
C GLN A 47 -0.14 -19.55 5.43
N GLY A 48 1.03 -19.34 6.06
CA GLY A 48 1.54 -18.02 6.39
C GLY A 48 1.80 -17.15 5.15
N PHE A 49 2.29 -17.77 4.06
CA PHE A 49 2.39 -17.11 2.77
C PHE A 49 1.01 -16.69 2.24
N ALA A 50 0.04 -17.62 2.22
CA ALA A 50 -1.31 -17.37 1.73
C ALA A 50 -2.03 -16.28 2.55
N ASP A 51 -1.91 -16.31 3.88
CA ASP A 51 -2.51 -15.31 4.78
C ASP A 51 -1.93 -13.92 4.52
N THR A 52 -0.62 -13.83 4.30
CA THR A 52 0.05 -12.55 3.97
C THR A 52 -0.46 -11.99 2.64
N VAL A 53 -0.58 -12.83 1.63
CA VAL A 53 -1.14 -12.45 0.31
C VAL A 53 -2.61 -12.05 0.45
N ALA A 54 -3.38 -12.80 1.24
CA ALA A 54 -4.81 -12.51 1.45
C ALA A 54 -5.04 -11.11 2.04
N VAL A 55 -4.24 -10.71 3.04
CA VAL A 55 -4.36 -9.37 3.65
C VAL A 55 -3.78 -8.27 2.77
N ASN A 56 -2.57 -8.47 2.22
CA ASN A 56 -1.84 -7.38 1.57
C ASN A 56 -2.25 -7.14 0.11
N LEU A 57 -2.67 -8.19 -0.60
CA LEU A 57 -2.94 -8.12 -2.04
C LEU A 57 -4.41 -8.44 -2.36
N THR A 58 -4.92 -9.59 -1.92
CA THR A 58 -6.30 -10.00 -2.26
C THR A 58 -7.31 -9.00 -1.69
N ALA A 59 -7.13 -8.56 -0.43
CA ALA A 59 -8.01 -7.58 0.17
C ALA A 59 -8.02 -6.23 -0.58
N ALA A 60 -6.86 -5.79 -1.08
CA ALA A 60 -6.77 -4.57 -1.89
C ALA A 60 -7.51 -4.72 -3.23
N PHE A 61 -7.44 -5.89 -3.88
CA PHE A 61 -8.23 -6.21 -5.06
C PHE A 61 -9.73 -6.20 -4.75
N LEU A 62 -10.16 -6.87 -3.67
CA LEU A 62 -11.57 -6.90 -3.26
C LEU A 62 -12.10 -5.49 -2.93
N ALA A 63 -11.29 -4.67 -2.27
CA ALA A 63 -11.63 -3.27 -2.04
C ALA A 63 -11.83 -2.51 -3.35
N ALA A 64 -10.88 -2.57 -4.28
CA ALA A 64 -10.95 -1.91 -5.59
C ALA A 64 -12.17 -2.38 -6.40
N LYS A 65 -12.50 -3.68 -6.36
CA LYS A 65 -13.68 -4.28 -7.01
C LYS A 65 -14.99 -3.58 -6.64
N HIS A 66 -15.11 -3.10 -5.42
CA HIS A 66 -16.31 -2.38 -4.94
C HIS A 66 -16.17 -0.87 -4.98
N GLN A 67 -14.94 -0.32 -4.85
CA GLN A 67 -14.67 1.12 -4.86
C GLN A 67 -14.77 1.72 -6.26
N ILE A 68 -14.12 1.08 -7.24
CA ILE A 68 -13.99 1.62 -8.60
C ILE A 68 -15.35 1.81 -9.30
N PRO A 69 -16.32 0.86 -9.25
CA PRO A 69 -17.63 1.07 -9.84
C PRO A 69 -18.37 2.31 -9.31
N GLU A 70 -18.20 2.63 -8.02
CA GLU A 70 -18.80 3.85 -7.46
C GLU A 70 -18.11 5.11 -7.97
N MET A 71 -16.78 5.09 -8.14
CA MET A 71 -16.03 6.18 -8.74
C MET A 71 -16.44 6.40 -10.21
N VAL A 72 -16.59 5.34 -10.98
CA VAL A 72 -17.05 5.41 -12.39
C VAL A 72 -18.44 6.03 -12.51
N LYS A 73 -19.39 5.67 -11.65
CA LYS A 73 -20.77 6.23 -11.66
C LYS A 73 -20.81 7.74 -11.53
N GLN A 74 -19.86 8.34 -10.84
CA GLN A 74 -19.80 9.80 -10.62
C GLN A 74 -18.85 10.53 -11.58
N GLY A 75 -18.22 9.81 -12.52
CA GLY A 75 -17.36 10.39 -13.56
C GLY A 75 -15.87 10.44 -13.20
N GLY A 76 -15.42 9.73 -12.19
CA GLY A 76 -14.01 9.62 -11.84
C GLY A 76 -13.72 9.48 -10.36
N GLY A 77 -12.44 9.29 -10.02
CA GLY A 77 -11.99 9.15 -8.64
C GLY A 77 -10.50 8.81 -8.54
N SER A 78 -10.02 8.63 -7.31
CA SER A 78 -8.62 8.28 -7.02
C SER A 78 -8.53 7.11 -6.05
N ALA A 79 -8.01 5.97 -6.51
CA ALA A 79 -7.67 4.83 -5.67
C ALA A 79 -6.16 4.78 -5.42
N ILE A 80 -5.75 4.61 -4.18
CA ILE A 80 -4.34 4.63 -3.79
C ILE A 80 -4.05 3.39 -2.94
N PHE A 81 -2.99 2.66 -3.28
CA PHE A 81 -2.53 1.49 -2.55
C PHE A 81 -1.21 1.78 -1.81
N THR A 82 -1.09 1.26 -0.59
CA THR A 82 0.19 1.25 0.14
C THR A 82 0.96 -0.03 -0.16
N SER A 83 1.92 0.07 -1.07
CA SER A 83 2.94 -0.94 -1.32
C SER A 83 4.18 -0.70 -0.44
N THR A 84 5.36 -0.92 -0.95
CA THR A 84 6.65 -0.71 -0.27
C THR A 84 7.79 -0.71 -1.29
N PHE A 85 8.93 -0.13 -0.93
CA PHE A 85 10.17 -0.30 -1.70
C PHE A 85 10.71 -1.73 -1.68
N VAL A 86 10.31 -2.53 -0.64
CA VAL A 86 10.73 -3.93 -0.47
C VAL A 86 10.10 -4.82 -1.54
N GLY A 87 10.94 -5.54 -2.28
CA GLY A 87 10.52 -6.37 -3.41
C GLY A 87 10.33 -5.60 -4.72
N TYR A 88 10.49 -4.27 -4.71
CA TYR A 88 10.48 -3.43 -5.91
C TYR A 88 11.88 -2.94 -6.29
N SER A 89 12.54 -2.21 -5.41
CA SER A 89 13.87 -1.64 -5.65
C SER A 89 14.95 -2.27 -4.76
N PHE A 90 14.56 -2.85 -3.65
CA PHE A 90 15.42 -3.52 -2.66
C PHE A 90 14.64 -4.62 -1.95
N SER A 91 15.34 -5.54 -1.28
CA SER A 91 14.68 -6.51 -0.40
C SER A 91 15.60 -6.93 0.75
N PHE A 92 14.97 -7.43 1.82
CA PHE A 92 15.66 -8.02 2.97
C PHE A 92 15.44 -9.53 3.00
N PRO A 93 16.40 -10.32 3.51
CA PRO A 93 16.14 -11.71 3.84
C PRO A 93 14.98 -11.86 4.83
N GLY A 94 14.23 -12.94 4.70
CA GLY A 94 13.18 -13.28 5.69
C GLY A 94 11.81 -12.65 5.47
N VAL A 95 11.59 -11.90 4.38
CA VAL A 95 10.30 -11.20 4.13
C VAL A 95 9.68 -11.59 2.78
N ALA A 96 9.88 -12.83 2.33
CA ALA A 96 9.48 -13.27 0.99
C ALA A 96 7.97 -13.10 0.73
N ALA A 97 7.09 -13.52 1.65
CA ALA A 97 5.65 -13.38 1.50
C ALA A 97 5.22 -11.91 1.44
N TYR A 98 5.78 -11.07 2.31
CA TYR A 98 5.55 -9.63 2.32
C TYR A 98 5.99 -8.99 0.99
N ALA A 99 7.23 -9.23 0.57
CA ALA A 99 7.77 -8.68 -0.67
C ALA A 99 6.91 -9.09 -1.88
N ALA A 100 6.55 -10.37 -2.00
CA ALA A 100 5.72 -10.87 -3.09
C ALA A 100 4.33 -10.22 -3.09
N SER A 101 3.66 -10.13 -1.92
CA SER A 101 2.32 -9.55 -1.80
C SER A 101 2.30 -8.04 -2.14
N LYS A 102 3.30 -7.30 -1.68
CA LYS A 102 3.40 -5.86 -1.92
C LYS A 102 3.84 -5.54 -3.34
N SER A 103 4.73 -6.34 -3.95
CA SER A 103 5.07 -6.20 -5.38
C SER A 103 3.88 -6.48 -6.27
N GLY A 104 3.01 -7.43 -5.90
CA GLY A 104 1.75 -7.70 -6.59
C GLY A 104 0.82 -6.49 -6.69
N LEU A 105 0.83 -5.59 -5.69
CA LEU A 105 0.06 -4.35 -5.73
C LEU A 105 0.48 -3.41 -6.87
N ILE A 106 1.74 -3.45 -7.29
CA ILE A 106 2.23 -2.62 -8.39
C ILE A 106 1.60 -3.08 -9.71
N GLY A 107 1.62 -4.40 -9.97
CA GLY A 107 0.93 -4.97 -11.12
C GLY A 107 -0.58 -4.71 -11.11
N LEU A 108 -1.23 -4.86 -9.94
CA LEU A 108 -2.64 -4.53 -9.75
C LEU A 108 -2.92 -3.05 -10.05
N THR A 109 -2.08 -2.13 -9.54
CA THR A 109 -2.18 -0.69 -9.79
C THR A 109 -2.15 -0.38 -11.28
N GLN A 110 -1.19 -0.95 -12.01
CA GLN A 110 -1.03 -0.70 -13.45
C GLN A 110 -2.21 -1.26 -14.26
N ALA A 111 -2.66 -2.47 -13.94
CA ALA A 111 -3.80 -3.09 -14.60
C ALA A 111 -5.08 -2.26 -14.42
N LEU A 112 -5.40 -1.88 -13.19
CA LEU A 112 -6.58 -1.07 -12.89
C LEU A 112 -6.49 0.34 -13.47
N ALA A 113 -5.30 0.95 -13.45
CA ALA A 113 -5.09 2.27 -14.07
C ALA A 113 -5.33 2.25 -15.59
N ALA A 114 -4.85 1.21 -16.26
CA ALA A 114 -5.06 1.04 -17.70
C ALA A 114 -6.54 0.76 -18.04
N GLU A 115 -7.20 -0.07 -17.24
CA GLU A 115 -8.60 -0.46 -17.44
C GLU A 115 -9.57 0.70 -17.20
N PHE A 116 -9.38 1.47 -16.12
CA PHE A 116 -10.34 2.48 -15.66
C PHE A 116 -9.91 3.94 -15.93
N GLY A 117 -8.74 4.15 -16.50
CA GLY A 117 -8.29 5.47 -16.94
C GLY A 117 -9.24 6.15 -17.93
N PRO A 118 -9.82 5.45 -18.94
CA PRO A 118 -10.85 6.04 -19.82
C PRO A 118 -12.10 6.54 -19.08
N GLN A 119 -12.40 6.00 -17.89
CA GLN A 119 -13.50 6.44 -17.02
C GLN A 119 -13.06 7.47 -15.96
N GLN A 120 -11.88 8.09 -16.15
CA GLN A 120 -11.32 9.12 -15.27
C GLN A 120 -11.05 8.63 -13.83
N VAL A 121 -10.85 7.31 -13.64
CA VAL A 121 -10.39 6.75 -12.36
C VAL A 121 -8.88 6.62 -12.40
N ARG A 122 -8.20 7.34 -11.51
CA ARG A 122 -6.76 7.24 -11.31
C ARG A 122 -6.44 6.18 -10.26
N VAL A 123 -5.47 5.34 -10.54
CA VAL A 123 -5.04 4.29 -9.62
C VAL A 123 -3.53 4.36 -9.46
N ASN A 124 -3.04 4.56 -8.23
CA ASN A 124 -1.62 4.73 -7.94
C ASN A 124 -1.19 3.92 -6.73
N ALA A 125 0.09 3.59 -6.65
CA ALA A 125 0.70 3.00 -5.47
C ALA A 125 1.77 3.92 -4.88
N ILE A 126 1.81 4.03 -3.56
CA ILE A 126 2.94 4.60 -2.83
C ILE A 126 3.83 3.48 -2.31
N LEU A 127 5.14 3.72 -2.32
CA LEU A 127 6.17 2.77 -1.89
C LEU A 127 7.03 3.41 -0.78
N PRO A 128 6.52 3.44 0.47
CA PRO A 128 7.28 4.01 1.58
C PRO A 128 8.55 3.23 1.87
N GLY A 129 9.59 3.94 2.33
CA GLY A 129 10.69 3.38 3.10
C GLY A 129 10.26 3.04 4.53
N ALA A 130 11.20 3.10 5.49
CA ALA A 130 10.82 2.96 6.88
C ALA A 130 10.06 4.21 7.37
N VAL A 131 8.96 3.96 8.08
CA VAL A 131 8.06 5.00 8.63
C VAL A 131 7.89 4.74 10.12
N GLU A 132 7.95 5.78 10.94
CA GLU A 132 7.83 5.74 12.40
C GLU A 132 6.41 5.34 12.82
N THR A 133 6.16 4.04 12.89
CA THR A 133 4.86 3.40 13.21
C THR A 133 5.05 2.31 14.24
N ASP A 134 3.95 1.79 14.80
CA ASP A 134 4.00 0.65 15.71
C ASP A 134 4.61 -0.59 15.05
N MET A 135 4.31 -0.82 13.75
CA MET A 135 4.94 -1.89 12.97
C MET A 135 6.47 -1.72 12.93
N PHE A 136 6.96 -0.51 12.66
CA PHE A 136 8.40 -0.22 12.65
C PHE A 136 9.04 -0.47 14.00
N ARG A 137 8.43 -0.01 15.09
CA ARG A 137 8.94 -0.20 16.47
C ARG A 137 8.96 -1.67 16.87
N THR A 138 7.93 -2.43 16.49
CA THR A 138 7.85 -3.87 16.77
C THR A 138 8.95 -4.64 16.05
N MET A 139 9.26 -4.29 14.80
CA MET A 139 10.31 -4.94 14.01
C MET A 139 11.71 -4.50 14.43
N ASN A 140 11.86 -3.27 14.94
CA ASN A 140 13.13 -2.66 15.33
C ASN A 140 13.07 -2.25 16.81
N ASP A 141 13.11 -3.27 17.69
CA ASP A 141 12.84 -3.19 19.12
C ASP A 141 14.01 -2.63 19.97
N SER A 142 15.10 -2.19 19.33
CA SER A 142 16.26 -1.58 19.99
C SER A 142 16.73 -0.33 19.25
N ALA A 143 17.38 0.58 20.00
CA ALA A 143 17.96 1.80 19.44
C ALA A 143 18.98 1.52 18.33
N ASP A 144 19.76 0.45 18.47
CA ASP A 144 20.76 0.05 17.47
C ASP A 144 20.11 -0.39 16.15
N LYS A 145 19.03 -1.18 16.22
CA LYS A 145 18.27 -1.58 15.02
C LYS A 145 17.63 -0.37 14.35
N GLN A 146 17.03 0.52 15.12
CA GLN A 146 16.42 1.76 14.59
C GLN A 146 17.48 2.67 13.95
N ALA A 147 18.64 2.83 14.59
CA ALA A 147 19.77 3.60 14.05
C ALA A 147 20.31 2.96 12.75
N PHE A 148 20.43 1.62 12.73
CA PHE A 148 20.84 0.89 11.52
C PHE A 148 19.87 1.15 10.36
N ILE A 149 18.56 0.97 10.56
CA ILE A 149 17.57 1.22 9.51
C ILE A 149 17.56 2.68 9.06
N SER A 150 17.66 3.63 10.01
CA SER A 150 17.78 5.06 9.68
C SER A 150 19.02 5.33 8.82
N GLY A 151 20.13 4.70 9.15
CA GLY A 151 21.41 4.82 8.43
C GLY A 151 21.38 4.33 6.98
N LEU A 152 20.47 3.39 6.64
CA LEU A 152 20.27 2.89 5.28
C LEU A 152 19.66 3.94 4.34
N HIS A 153 18.88 4.88 4.85
CA HIS A 153 18.28 5.95 4.05
C HIS A 153 19.32 7.02 3.69
N ALA A 154 19.22 7.59 2.49
CA ALA A 154 20.07 8.73 2.11
C ALA A 154 19.83 9.93 3.04
N LEU A 155 18.59 10.14 3.48
CA LEU A 155 18.21 11.19 4.42
C LEU A 155 18.61 10.89 5.88
N LYS A 156 19.20 9.72 6.17
CA LYS A 156 19.70 9.29 7.50
C LYS A 156 18.65 9.34 8.61
N ARG A 157 17.39 9.14 8.26
CA ARG A 157 16.27 9.03 9.18
C ARG A 157 15.14 8.21 8.58
N VAL A 158 14.20 7.77 9.40
CA VAL A 158 12.90 7.25 8.97
C VAL A 158 11.92 8.41 8.69
N ALA A 159 10.89 8.17 7.92
CA ALA A 159 9.84 9.16 7.67
C ALA A 159 8.85 9.22 8.83
N SER A 160 8.21 10.37 9.02
CA SER A 160 6.99 10.43 9.84
C SER A 160 5.77 9.97 9.05
N PRO A 161 4.69 9.48 9.73
CA PRO A 161 3.43 9.16 9.07
C PRO A 161 2.85 10.35 8.27
N GLU A 162 3.02 11.58 8.76
CA GLU A 162 2.55 12.80 8.13
C GLU A 162 3.26 13.09 6.80
N GLU A 163 4.55 12.75 6.67
CA GLU A 163 5.29 12.90 5.42
C GLU A 163 4.70 11.99 4.33
N ILE A 164 4.35 10.76 4.71
CA ILE A 164 3.69 9.82 3.79
C ILE A 164 2.26 10.29 3.46
N ALA A 165 1.51 10.76 4.47
CA ALA A 165 0.15 11.24 4.28
C ALA A 165 0.07 12.44 3.31
N ARG A 166 1.06 13.34 3.29
CA ARG A 166 1.12 14.45 2.32
C ARG A 166 1.22 13.96 0.88
N SER A 167 1.96 12.89 0.64
CA SER A 167 2.05 12.30 -0.70
C SER A 167 0.74 11.62 -1.10
N VAL A 168 0.04 11.01 -0.15
CA VAL A 168 -1.32 10.45 -0.38
C VAL A 168 -2.29 11.58 -0.71
N LEU A 169 -2.25 12.70 0.01
CA LEU A 169 -3.08 13.89 -0.28
C LEU A 169 -2.83 14.43 -1.69
N TYR A 170 -1.57 14.52 -2.13
CA TYR A 170 -1.25 14.89 -3.50
C TYR A 170 -1.91 13.94 -4.51
N LEU A 171 -1.73 12.63 -4.37
CA LEU A 171 -2.32 11.64 -5.28
C LEU A 171 -3.86 11.63 -5.23
N ALA A 172 -4.46 12.02 -4.12
CA ALA A 172 -5.90 12.11 -3.94
C ALA A 172 -6.48 13.39 -4.58
N SER A 173 -5.70 14.44 -4.72
CA SER A 173 -6.14 15.76 -5.19
C SER A 173 -6.10 15.89 -6.72
N ASP A 174 -6.66 16.99 -7.23
CA ASP A 174 -6.64 17.37 -8.65
C ASP A 174 -5.24 17.77 -9.12
N ASP A 175 -4.32 18.12 -8.22
CA ASP A 175 -2.91 18.36 -8.57
C ASP A 175 -2.24 17.14 -9.20
N ALA A 176 -2.77 15.93 -8.93
CA ALA A 176 -2.33 14.68 -9.53
C ALA A 176 -3.22 14.22 -10.70
N SER A 177 -3.96 15.13 -11.35
CA SER A 177 -4.94 14.80 -12.43
C SER A 177 -4.33 14.04 -13.60
N PHE A 178 -3.03 14.18 -13.85
CA PHE A 178 -2.31 13.44 -14.92
C PHE A 178 -1.40 12.32 -14.38
N VAL A 179 -1.64 11.87 -13.13
CA VAL A 179 -0.84 10.82 -12.46
C VAL A 179 -1.71 9.58 -12.24
N THR A 180 -1.42 8.52 -13.00
CA THR A 180 -2.09 7.22 -12.85
C THR A 180 -1.13 6.08 -13.22
N GLY A 181 -1.30 4.90 -12.63
CA GLY A 181 -0.48 3.71 -12.88
C GLY A 181 0.93 3.79 -12.25
N THR A 182 1.20 4.76 -11.38
CA THR A 182 2.54 4.96 -10.84
C THR A 182 2.82 4.10 -9.61
N ALA A 183 4.11 3.76 -9.43
CA ALA A 183 4.69 3.18 -8.22
C ALA A 183 5.66 4.23 -7.64
N SER A 184 5.15 5.12 -6.78
CA SER A 184 5.88 6.28 -6.29
C SER A 184 6.73 5.94 -5.07
N LEU A 185 8.06 5.95 -5.20
CA LEU A 185 8.99 5.75 -4.09
C LEU A 185 8.95 6.94 -3.14
N LEU A 186 8.64 6.68 -1.86
CA LEU A 186 8.64 7.62 -0.75
C LEU A 186 9.60 7.11 0.34
N ASP A 187 10.82 6.84 -0.02
CA ASP A 187 11.72 5.94 0.69
C ASP A 187 12.98 6.63 1.26
N GLY A 188 13.03 7.96 1.25
CA GLY A 188 14.17 8.71 1.77
C GLY A 188 15.50 8.33 1.10
N GLY A 189 15.44 7.72 -0.08
CA GLY A 189 16.58 7.31 -0.88
C GLY A 189 17.23 5.98 -0.44
N ILE A 190 16.55 5.13 0.35
CA ILE A 190 17.09 3.81 0.71
C ILE A 190 17.33 2.93 -0.54
N SER A 191 16.51 3.07 -1.57
CA SER A 191 16.64 2.31 -2.83
C SER A 191 17.89 2.64 -3.64
N ILE A 192 18.47 3.80 -3.44
CA ILE A 192 19.62 4.28 -4.23
C ILE A 192 20.91 4.39 -3.42
N THR A 193 20.84 4.18 -2.11
CA THR A 193 21.99 4.25 -1.21
C THR A 193 22.71 2.89 -1.19
N ARG A 194 24.02 2.91 -1.34
CA ARG A 194 24.90 1.78 -1.03
C ARG A 194 25.72 2.19 0.19
N SER A 195 25.32 1.73 1.36
CA SER A 195 26.08 1.93 2.60
C SER A 195 27.13 0.85 2.76
#